data_dc2e5e985af500f974fe30fd2bbf2439
#
_entry.id   dc2e5e985af500f974fe30fd2bbf2439
#
_cell.length_a   1.000
_cell.length_b   1.000
_cell.length_c   1.000
_cell.angle_alpha   90.00
_cell.angle_beta   90.00
_cell.angle_gamma   90.00
#
_symmetry.space_group_name_H-M   'P 1'
#
loop_
_entity.id
_entity.type
_entity.pdbx_description
1 polymer ?
#
loop_
_entity_poly.entity_id
_entity_poly.type
_entity_poly.pdbx_seq_one_letter_code
_entity_poly.pdbx_strand_id
1 'polypeptide(L)'
;MAVNPEVLKHVPLFALLDEEETAVLAGQVRLKTFAPRQRIYKIGDSSGQAYVVVSGRVRVATVDQDQQEVIIDEPSHGEFFGFASMLEQTPHQTEATAIDEAVCIEVDRKDIAVLLQRKPLAGMDMLQVLGKQFHASQQLVRLRANRHPNEVIEKDATFGEHIADLVAGFGGSWTFIITFAVGLAVYMKIGRAHV
;
A
#
# COMPACT_ATOMS: atom_id res chain seq x y z
N MET A 1 15.54 -3.48 26.68
CA MET A 1 16.94 -3.02 26.87
C MET A 1 16.97 -1.54 26.56
N ALA A 2 17.72 -0.74 27.35
CA ALA A 2 17.95 0.66 27.00
C ALA A 2 18.63 0.75 25.63
N VAL A 3 18.25 1.72 24.84
CA VAL A 3 18.82 1.92 23.49
C VAL A 3 20.19 2.59 23.65
N ASN A 4 21.17 2.17 22.84
CA ASN A 4 22.45 2.88 22.78
C ASN A 4 22.18 4.30 22.22
N PRO A 5 22.58 5.40 22.92
CA PRO A 5 22.40 6.77 22.45
C PRO A 5 22.94 7.01 21.04
N GLU A 6 24.01 6.34 20.63
CA GLU A 6 24.56 6.46 19.28
C GLU A 6 23.58 6.01 18.18
N VAL A 7 22.72 5.03 18.48
CA VAL A 7 21.71 4.59 17.51
C VAL A 7 20.69 5.71 17.24
N LEU A 8 20.33 6.50 18.24
CA LEU A 8 19.42 7.63 18.12
C LEU A 8 20.01 8.76 17.26
N LYS A 9 21.31 9.02 17.37
CA LYS A 9 21.98 10.07 16.59
C LYS A 9 21.95 9.81 15.07
N HIS A 10 21.86 8.54 14.68
CA HIS A 10 21.78 8.17 13.25
C HIS A 10 20.35 8.26 12.69
N VAL A 11 19.35 8.46 13.54
CA VAL A 11 17.95 8.64 13.11
C VAL A 11 17.68 10.13 12.91
N PRO A 12 17.32 10.59 11.71
CA PRO A 12 17.10 12.02 11.41
C PRO A 12 16.17 12.73 12.38
N LEU A 13 15.15 12.02 12.89
CA LEU A 13 14.21 12.54 13.86
C LEU A 13 14.86 12.95 15.20
N PHE A 14 15.91 12.27 15.60
CA PHE A 14 16.59 12.45 16.89
C PHE A 14 17.99 13.07 16.74
N ALA A 15 18.47 13.28 15.50
CA ALA A 15 19.81 13.81 15.22
C ALA A 15 20.03 15.23 15.73
N LEU A 16 18.96 15.98 16.03
CA LEU A 16 18.99 17.35 16.56
C LEU A 16 19.03 17.41 18.09
N LEU A 17 18.90 16.27 18.78
CA LEU A 17 19.01 16.20 20.23
C LEU A 17 20.47 16.35 20.66
N ASP A 18 20.69 17.07 21.77
CA ASP A 18 22.01 17.12 22.41
C ASP A 18 22.32 15.80 23.15
N GLU A 19 23.52 15.65 23.71
CA GLU A 19 23.94 14.40 24.35
C GLU A 19 23.11 14.04 25.57
N GLU A 20 22.71 15.04 26.37
CA GLU A 20 21.90 14.81 27.56
C GLU A 20 20.48 14.39 27.20
N GLU A 21 19.86 15.06 26.21
CA GLU A 21 18.54 14.74 25.69
C GLU A 21 18.51 13.37 25.02
N THR A 22 19.56 13.05 24.26
CA THR A 22 19.73 11.73 23.64
C THR A 22 19.85 10.63 24.68
N ALA A 23 20.59 10.85 25.76
CA ALA A 23 20.72 9.89 26.85
C ALA A 23 19.40 9.67 27.58
N VAL A 24 18.64 10.73 27.84
CA VAL A 24 17.31 10.65 28.47
C VAL A 24 16.34 9.87 27.58
N LEU A 25 16.28 10.18 26.29
CA LEU A 25 15.40 9.49 25.35
C LEU A 25 15.78 8.02 25.19
N ALA A 26 17.08 7.72 25.11
CA ALA A 26 17.60 6.36 25.03
C ALA A 26 17.21 5.47 26.22
N GLY A 27 17.03 6.09 27.39
CA GLY A 27 16.51 5.40 28.58
C GLY A 27 15.01 5.12 28.57
N GLN A 28 14.25 5.85 27.78
CA GLN A 28 12.77 5.77 27.70
C GLN A 28 12.30 4.86 26.57
N VAL A 29 12.90 4.98 25.39
CA VAL A 29 12.50 4.22 24.20
C VAL A 29 13.03 2.78 24.23
N ARG A 30 12.42 1.93 23.43
CA ARG A 30 12.80 0.50 23.36
C ARG A 30 13.22 0.14 21.93
N LEU A 31 14.26 -0.69 21.85
CA LEU A 31 14.66 -1.30 20.59
C LEU A 31 13.93 -2.64 20.44
N LYS A 32 13.33 -2.84 19.27
CA LYS A 32 12.67 -4.10 18.88
C LYS A 32 13.24 -4.61 17.58
N THR A 33 13.47 -5.91 17.51
CA THR A 33 13.90 -6.61 16.30
C THR A 33 12.76 -7.49 15.80
N PHE A 34 12.49 -7.43 14.51
CA PHE A 34 11.48 -8.21 13.83
C PHE A 34 12.14 -9.08 12.76
N ALA A 35 11.82 -10.37 12.76
CA ALA A 35 12.31 -11.29 11.74
C ALA A 35 11.66 -10.99 10.37
N PRO A 36 12.29 -11.40 9.25
CA PRO A 36 11.69 -11.29 7.92
C PRO A 36 10.29 -11.90 7.89
N ARG A 37 9.33 -11.20 7.29
CA ARG A 37 7.91 -11.55 7.21
C ARG A 37 7.17 -11.56 8.56
N GLN A 38 7.79 -11.12 9.63
CA GLN A 38 7.11 -10.97 10.91
C GLN A 38 6.14 -9.80 10.86
N ARG A 39 4.88 -10.05 11.26
CA ARG A 39 3.87 -9.00 11.42
C ARG A 39 4.18 -8.21 12.69
N ILE A 40 4.19 -6.89 12.59
CA ILE A 40 4.44 -5.94 13.67
C ILE A 40 3.13 -5.56 14.35
N TYR A 41 2.13 -5.19 13.55
CA TYR A 41 0.74 -4.99 13.96
C TYR A 41 -0.21 -5.26 12.79
N LYS A 42 -1.47 -5.47 13.07
CA LYS A 42 -2.54 -5.65 12.08
C LYS A 42 -3.61 -4.57 12.20
N ILE A 43 -4.47 -4.47 11.18
CA ILE A 43 -5.66 -3.61 11.21
C ILE A 43 -6.52 -3.98 12.42
N GLY A 44 -6.93 -2.96 13.18
CA GLY A 44 -7.76 -3.10 14.39
C GLY A 44 -6.99 -3.32 15.68
N ASP A 45 -5.68 -3.54 15.63
CA ASP A 45 -4.87 -3.61 16.87
C ASP A 45 -4.79 -2.25 17.57
N SER A 46 -4.62 -2.29 18.89
CA SER A 46 -4.39 -1.09 19.69
C SER A 46 -3.11 -0.37 19.26
N SER A 47 -3.19 0.95 19.11
CA SER A 47 -2.12 1.80 18.55
C SER A 47 -1.37 2.60 19.64
N GLY A 48 -1.00 1.97 20.75
CA GLY A 48 -0.25 2.65 21.81
C GLY A 48 1.16 3.09 21.43
N GLN A 49 1.73 2.51 20.39
CA GLN A 49 3.12 2.73 19.94
C GLN A 49 3.21 3.06 18.47
N ALA A 50 4.27 3.78 18.12
CA ALA A 50 4.78 3.96 16.77
C ALA A 50 6.23 3.49 16.71
N TYR A 51 6.77 3.39 15.52
CA TYR A 51 8.09 2.80 15.27
C TYR A 51 8.91 3.68 14.34
N VAL A 52 10.21 3.79 14.63
CA VAL A 52 11.20 4.41 13.76
C VAL A 52 12.19 3.34 13.30
N VAL A 53 12.38 3.19 12.02
CA VAL A 53 13.26 2.15 11.45
C VAL A 53 14.72 2.55 11.63
N VAL A 54 15.49 1.70 12.31
CA VAL A 54 16.96 1.84 12.46
C VAL A 54 17.67 1.08 11.35
N SER A 55 17.20 -0.11 11.02
CA SER A 55 17.74 -0.92 9.92
C SER A 55 16.66 -1.86 9.38
N GLY A 56 16.85 -2.32 8.15
CA GLY A 56 15.87 -3.14 7.45
C GLY A 56 14.77 -2.30 6.81
N ARG A 57 13.70 -2.97 6.37
CA ARG A 57 12.54 -2.36 5.72
C ARG A 57 11.25 -2.97 6.24
N VAL A 58 10.21 -2.15 6.30
CA VAL A 58 8.89 -2.56 6.74
C VAL A 58 7.89 -2.23 5.62
N ARG A 59 6.90 -3.09 5.41
CA ARG A 59 5.78 -2.83 4.51
C ARG A 59 4.59 -2.42 5.34
N VAL A 60 3.98 -1.30 4.98
CA VAL A 60 2.72 -0.82 5.54
C VAL A 60 1.65 -0.94 4.46
N ALA A 61 0.60 -1.71 4.72
CA ALA A 61 -0.45 -2.00 3.77
C ALA A 61 -1.84 -1.86 4.40
N THR A 62 -2.85 -1.70 3.57
CA THR A 62 -4.25 -1.80 3.92
C THR A 62 -4.95 -2.77 2.97
N VAL A 63 -6.22 -3.03 3.18
CA VAL A 63 -7.05 -3.77 2.25
C VAL A 63 -8.06 -2.84 1.59
N ASP A 64 -8.30 -3.00 0.30
CA ASP A 64 -9.31 -2.26 -0.43
C ASP A 64 -10.71 -2.88 -0.28
N GLN A 65 -11.68 -2.35 -1.02
CA GLN A 65 -13.07 -2.84 -1.00
C GLN A 65 -13.20 -4.27 -1.53
N ASP A 66 -12.26 -4.69 -2.39
CA ASP A 66 -12.21 -6.02 -3.00
C ASP A 66 -11.33 -7.00 -2.18
N GLN A 67 -10.98 -6.64 -0.94
CA GLN A 67 -10.12 -7.41 -0.04
C GLN A 67 -8.70 -7.64 -0.60
N GLN A 68 -8.23 -6.78 -1.50
CA GLN A 68 -6.87 -6.83 -2.02
C GLN A 68 -5.92 -5.99 -1.18
N GLU A 69 -4.70 -6.49 -0.98
CA GLU A 69 -3.65 -5.75 -0.27
C GLU A 69 -3.20 -4.55 -1.09
N VAL A 70 -3.30 -3.36 -0.50
CA VAL A 70 -2.78 -2.11 -1.07
C VAL A 70 -1.62 -1.63 -0.22
N ILE A 71 -0.41 -1.68 -0.76
CA ILE A 71 0.78 -1.16 -0.08
C ILE A 71 0.72 0.37 -0.10
N ILE A 72 0.74 0.95 1.09
CA ILE A 72 0.66 2.40 1.29
C ILE A 72 2.06 2.99 1.42
N ASP A 73 2.97 2.28 2.12
CA ASP A 73 4.32 2.77 2.41
C ASP A 73 5.30 1.61 2.61
N GLU A 74 6.58 1.84 2.38
CA GLU A 74 7.66 0.89 2.67
C GLU A 74 8.80 1.60 3.43
N PRO A 75 8.56 1.99 4.70
CA PRO A 75 9.53 2.70 5.49
C PRO A 75 10.85 1.93 5.66
N SER A 76 11.95 2.68 5.53
CA SER A 76 13.33 2.24 5.65
C SER A 76 14.08 3.07 6.70
N HIS A 77 15.40 3.01 6.73
CA HIS A 77 16.23 3.71 7.73
C HIS A 77 15.85 5.18 7.92
N GLY A 78 15.58 5.56 9.16
CA GLY A 78 15.21 6.91 9.57
C GLY A 78 13.75 7.28 9.38
N GLU A 79 12.96 6.46 8.68
CA GLU A 79 11.54 6.64 8.46
C GLU A 79 10.72 5.98 9.56
N PHE A 80 9.45 6.36 9.68
CA PHE A 80 8.60 5.89 10.78
C PHE A 80 7.23 5.44 10.28
N PHE A 81 6.56 4.61 11.08
CA PHE A 81 5.22 4.10 10.80
C PHE A 81 4.40 3.94 12.08
N GLY A 82 3.07 3.88 11.94
CA GLY A 82 2.14 3.74 13.06
C GLY A 82 1.85 5.06 13.81
N PHE A 83 2.45 6.18 13.41
CA PHE A 83 2.33 7.47 14.11
C PHE A 83 0.91 8.03 14.11
N ALA A 84 0.21 7.99 12.97
CA ALA A 84 -1.14 8.55 12.87
C ALA A 84 -2.07 7.94 13.94
N SER A 85 -2.17 6.62 13.96
CA SER A 85 -3.02 5.91 14.92
C SER A 85 -2.59 6.14 16.38
N MET A 86 -1.27 6.18 16.66
CA MET A 86 -0.75 6.47 18.00
C MET A 86 -1.13 7.90 18.46
N LEU A 87 -0.99 8.89 17.60
CA LEU A 87 -1.32 10.29 17.93
C LEU A 87 -2.82 10.50 18.09
N GLU A 88 -3.63 9.89 17.24
CA GLU A 88 -5.10 9.95 17.29
C GLU A 88 -5.70 9.05 18.37
N GLN A 89 -4.93 8.10 18.91
CA GLN A 89 -5.41 7.07 19.84
C GLN A 89 -6.54 6.20 19.27
N THR A 90 -6.48 5.94 17.95
CA THR A 90 -7.41 5.07 17.23
C THR A 90 -6.76 3.72 16.94
N PRO A 91 -7.51 2.64 16.77
CA PRO A 91 -6.95 1.38 16.30
C PRO A 91 -6.20 1.55 14.98
N HIS A 92 -5.17 0.71 14.72
CA HIS A 92 -4.44 0.73 13.47
C HIS A 92 -5.38 0.48 12.27
N GLN A 93 -5.31 1.36 11.27
CA GLN A 93 -6.07 1.23 10.01
C GLN A 93 -5.23 0.55 8.91
N THR A 94 -3.99 0.24 9.22
CA THR A 94 -3.04 -0.44 8.35
C THR A 94 -2.45 -1.63 9.07
N GLU A 95 -1.85 -2.53 8.31
CA GLU A 95 -1.00 -3.60 8.85
C GLU A 95 0.46 -3.29 8.52
N ALA A 96 1.37 -3.65 9.40
CA ALA A 96 2.81 -3.51 9.19
C ALA A 96 3.51 -4.86 9.30
N THR A 97 4.35 -5.18 8.32
CA THR A 97 5.10 -6.44 8.23
C THR A 97 6.54 -6.15 7.84
N ALA A 98 7.50 -6.75 8.53
CA ALA A 98 8.91 -6.65 8.19
C ALA A 98 9.18 -7.34 6.83
N ILE A 99 9.82 -6.63 5.90
CA ILE A 99 10.21 -7.19 4.59
C ILE A 99 11.44 -8.07 4.76
N ASP A 100 12.45 -7.52 5.41
CA ASP A 100 13.69 -8.18 5.83
C ASP A 100 13.82 -8.09 7.35
N GLU A 101 14.94 -8.52 7.93
CA GLU A 101 15.17 -8.32 9.35
C GLU A 101 15.20 -6.82 9.65
N ALA A 102 14.26 -6.36 10.47
CA ALA A 102 14.08 -4.96 10.78
C ALA A 102 14.34 -4.68 12.26
N VAL A 103 15.16 -3.68 12.53
CA VAL A 103 15.38 -3.14 13.88
C VAL A 103 14.70 -1.79 13.96
N CYS A 104 13.79 -1.63 14.94
CA CYS A 104 13.00 -0.41 15.11
C CYS A 104 13.09 0.11 16.54
N ILE A 105 13.08 1.43 16.68
CA ILE A 105 12.85 2.10 17.95
C ILE A 105 11.35 2.20 18.13
N GLU A 106 10.85 1.64 19.23
CA GLU A 106 9.46 1.79 19.67
C GLU A 106 9.34 3.06 20.50
N VAL A 107 8.44 3.94 20.10
CA VAL A 107 8.13 5.21 20.80
C VAL A 107 6.64 5.28 21.12
N ASP A 108 6.32 5.88 22.25
CA ASP A 108 4.94 6.16 22.63
C ASP A 108 4.65 7.68 22.59
N ARG A 109 3.38 8.03 22.82
CA ARG A 109 2.96 9.43 22.82
C ARG A 109 3.66 10.26 23.92
N LYS A 110 4.03 9.64 25.06
CA LYS A 110 4.70 10.34 26.16
C LYS A 110 6.14 10.67 25.78
N ASP A 111 6.82 9.77 25.10
CA ASP A 111 8.20 9.99 24.60
C ASP A 111 8.24 11.19 23.67
N ILE A 112 7.27 11.28 22.75
CA ILE A 112 7.13 12.43 21.84
C ILE A 112 6.81 13.72 22.62
N ALA A 113 5.92 13.65 23.61
CA ALA A 113 5.57 14.82 24.42
C ALA A 113 6.78 15.36 25.21
N VAL A 114 7.61 14.49 25.78
CA VAL A 114 8.85 14.87 26.47
C VAL A 114 9.83 15.52 25.50
N LEU A 115 10.00 14.95 24.30
CA LEU A 115 10.85 15.53 23.26
C LEU A 115 10.40 16.96 22.89
N LEU A 116 9.11 17.14 22.62
CA LEU A 116 8.57 18.45 22.21
C LEU A 116 8.59 19.48 23.33
N GLN A 117 8.46 19.08 24.60
CA GLN A 117 8.62 19.99 25.75
C GLN A 117 10.04 20.52 25.87
N ARG A 118 11.04 19.69 25.58
CA ARG A 118 12.46 20.07 25.68
C ARG A 118 12.95 20.79 24.44
N LYS A 119 12.49 20.37 23.26
CA LYS A 119 12.86 20.90 21.93
C LYS A 119 11.61 21.21 21.11
N PRO A 120 10.94 22.35 21.32
CA PRO A 120 9.73 22.70 20.56
C PRO A 120 9.95 22.73 19.04
N LEU A 121 11.15 23.10 18.60
CA LEU A 121 11.51 23.11 17.17
C LEU A 121 11.61 21.70 16.57
N ALA A 122 11.87 20.66 17.37
CA ALA A 122 11.84 19.28 16.91
C ALA A 122 10.46 18.89 16.34
N GLY A 123 9.39 19.56 16.77
CA GLY A 123 8.07 19.41 16.17
C GLY A 123 8.01 19.82 14.71
N MET A 124 8.71 20.89 14.31
CA MET A 124 8.79 21.31 12.91
C MET A 124 9.58 20.32 12.06
N ASP A 125 10.67 19.77 12.60
CA ASP A 125 11.47 18.76 11.92
C ASP A 125 10.69 17.47 11.75
N MET A 126 9.94 17.04 12.78
CA MET A 126 9.00 15.92 12.69
C MET A 126 7.95 16.14 11.59
N LEU A 127 7.33 17.33 11.53
CA LEU A 127 6.36 17.66 10.51
C LEU A 127 6.99 17.65 9.11
N GLN A 128 8.24 18.09 8.97
CA GLN A 128 8.95 18.04 7.70
C GLN A 128 9.21 16.60 7.25
N VAL A 129 9.65 15.72 8.15
CA VAL A 129 9.88 14.30 7.87
C VAL A 129 8.56 13.61 7.52
N LEU A 130 7.48 13.85 8.31
CA LEU A 130 6.12 13.38 8.02
C LEU A 130 5.63 13.84 6.65
N GLY A 131 5.83 15.11 6.31
CA GLY A 131 5.45 15.65 5.02
C GLY A 131 6.17 14.98 3.85
N LYS A 132 7.47 14.74 3.98
CA LYS A 132 8.26 14.02 2.95
C LYS A 132 7.78 12.57 2.78
N GLN A 133 7.58 11.87 3.88
CA GLN A 133 7.10 10.49 3.85
C GLN A 133 5.68 10.40 3.28
N PHE A 134 4.80 11.33 3.62
CA PHE A 134 3.46 11.41 3.06
C PHE A 134 3.46 11.61 1.53
N HIS A 135 4.32 12.49 1.01
CA HIS A 135 4.47 12.66 -0.44
C HIS A 135 5.01 11.41 -1.13
N ALA A 136 5.97 10.71 -0.51
CA ALA A 136 6.51 9.47 -1.05
C ALA A 136 5.43 8.36 -1.11
N SER A 137 4.66 8.17 -0.05
CA SER A 137 3.57 7.19 -0.01
C SER A 137 2.44 7.52 -1.00
N GLN A 138 2.09 8.80 -1.19
CA GLN A 138 1.14 9.20 -2.24
C GLN A 138 1.62 8.82 -3.65
N GLN A 139 2.91 8.93 -3.92
CA GLN A 139 3.47 8.53 -5.22
C GLN A 139 3.38 7.01 -5.41
N LEU A 140 3.65 6.22 -4.39
CA LEU A 140 3.52 4.76 -4.43
C LEU A 140 2.08 4.33 -4.76
N VAL A 141 1.10 4.92 -4.09
CA VAL A 141 -0.33 4.64 -4.34
C VAL A 141 -0.72 5.02 -5.77
N ARG A 142 -0.28 6.19 -6.28
CA ARG A 142 -0.56 6.62 -7.66
C ARG A 142 0.07 5.71 -8.71
N LEU A 143 1.31 5.28 -8.50
CA LEU A 143 2.01 4.39 -9.45
C LEU A 143 1.33 3.02 -9.53
N ARG A 144 0.72 2.55 -8.45
CA ARG A 144 0.01 1.26 -8.41
C ARG A 144 -1.41 1.36 -8.93
N ALA A 145 -2.13 2.45 -8.62
CA ALA A 145 -3.45 2.71 -9.18
C ALA A 145 -3.43 2.81 -10.73
N ASN A 146 -2.32 3.29 -11.30
CA ASN A 146 -2.16 3.37 -12.77
C ASN A 146 -1.77 2.04 -13.43
N ARG A 147 -1.41 0.99 -12.68
CA ARG A 147 -1.13 -0.34 -13.26
C ARG A 147 -2.39 -1.18 -13.48
N HIS A 148 -3.44 -0.96 -12.71
CA HIS A 148 -4.68 -1.74 -12.81
C HIS A 148 -5.60 -1.39 -13.99
N PRO A 149 -5.69 -0.15 -14.52
CA PRO A 149 -6.60 0.13 -15.63
C PRO A 149 -6.23 -0.59 -16.93
N ASN A 150 -4.95 -0.84 -17.18
CA ASN A 150 -4.49 -1.46 -18.43
C ASN A 150 -4.67 -2.98 -18.45
N GLU A 151 -4.56 -3.67 -17.30
CA GLU A 151 -4.79 -5.13 -17.26
C GLU A 151 -6.27 -5.51 -17.38
N VAL A 152 -7.18 -4.68 -16.88
CA VAL A 152 -8.62 -4.90 -17.04
C VAL A 152 -9.05 -4.62 -18.47
N ILE A 153 -8.51 -3.56 -19.11
CA ILE A 153 -8.81 -3.22 -20.50
C ILE A 153 -8.24 -4.27 -21.48
N GLU A 154 -7.06 -4.85 -21.21
CA GLU A 154 -6.52 -5.94 -22.04
C GLU A 154 -7.33 -7.24 -21.92
N LYS A 155 -7.84 -7.58 -20.74
CA LYS A 155 -8.70 -8.76 -20.57
C LYS A 155 -10.07 -8.58 -21.25
N ASP A 156 -10.65 -7.40 -21.13
CA ASP A 156 -11.93 -7.08 -21.79
C ASP A 156 -11.77 -6.91 -23.31
N ALA A 157 -10.64 -6.38 -23.79
CA ALA A 157 -10.31 -6.29 -25.21
C ALA A 157 -10.14 -7.69 -25.84
N THR A 158 -9.43 -8.60 -25.16
CA THR A 158 -9.26 -9.99 -25.64
C THR A 158 -10.57 -10.77 -25.71
N PHE A 159 -11.51 -10.52 -24.79
CA PHE A 159 -12.82 -11.16 -24.83
C PHE A 159 -13.69 -10.58 -25.95
N GLY A 160 -13.67 -9.26 -26.13
CA GLY A 160 -14.38 -8.57 -27.22
C GLY A 160 -13.83 -8.91 -28.60
N GLU A 161 -12.51 -9.00 -28.75
CA GLU A 161 -11.84 -9.44 -29.99
C GLU A 161 -12.17 -10.90 -30.33
N HIS A 162 -12.20 -11.78 -29.32
CA HIS A 162 -12.58 -13.19 -29.57
C HIS A 162 -14.02 -13.35 -30.03
N ILE A 163 -14.95 -12.55 -29.50
CA ILE A 163 -16.34 -12.53 -29.96
C ILE A 163 -16.44 -11.90 -31.34
N ALA A 164 -15.71 -10.82 -31.61
CA ALA A 164 -15.70 -10.16 -32.91
C ALA A 164 -15.13 -11.09 -34.00
N ASP A 165 -14.06 -11.81 -33.72
CA ASP A 165 -13.48 -12.81 -34.63
C ASP A 165 -14.43 -13.99 -34.87
N LEU A 166 -15.14 -14.44 -33.84
CA LEU A 166 -16.13 -15.52 -33.96
C LEU A 166 -17.32 -15.10 -34.83
N VAL A 167 -17.81 -13.86 -34.66
CA VAL A 167 -18.90 -13.29 -35.46
C VAL A 167 -18.44 -13.00 -36.90
N ALA A 168 -17.22 -12.46 -37.09
CA ALA A 168 -16.66 -12.22 -38.38
C ALA A 168 -16.37 -13.54 -39.17
N GLY A 169 -15.87 -14.55 -38.45
CA GLY A 169 -15.65 -15.89 -39.03
C GLY A 169 -16.96 -16.59 -39.42
N PHE A 170 -18.02 -16.36 -38.67
CA PHE A 170 -19.33 -16.94 -38.94
C PHE A 170 -20.05 -16.21 -40.08
N GLY A 171 -20.05 -14.86 -40.04
CA GLY A 171 -20.70 -14.03 -41.07
C GLY A 171 -20.06 -14.02 -42.44
N GLY A 172 -18.74 -14.27 -42.52
CA GLY A 172 -17.96 -14.41 -43.76
C GLY A 172 -17.87 -15.83 -44.31
N SER A 173 -18.42 -16.80 -43.59
CA SER A 173 -18.38 -18.21 -44.03
C SER A 173 -19.33 -18.47 -45.17
N TRP A 174 -18.82 -19.07 -46.24
CA TRP A 174 -19.63 -19.54 -47.35
C TRP A 174 -20.80 -20.43 -46.94
N THR A 175 -20.66 -21.13 -45.83
CA THR A 175 -21.67 -21.97 -45.19
C THR A 175 -22.89 -21.14 -44.72
N PHE A 176 -22.66 -19.96 -44.15
CA PHE A 176 -23.71 -19.05 -43.73
C PHE A 176 -24.49 -18.50 -44.93
N ILE A 177 -23.77 -18.08 -45.97
CA ILE A 177 -24.40 -17.54 -47.20
C ILE A 177 -25.25 -18.61 -47.88
N ILE A 178 -24.77 -19.84 -47.97
CA ILE A 178 -25.47 -20.97 -48.58
C ILE A 178 -26.70 -21.34 -47.74
N THR A 179 -26.60 -21.48 -46.43
CA THR A 179 -27.73 -21.81 -45.55
C THR A 179 -28.80 -20.73 -45.55
N PHE A 180 -28.42 -19.46 -45.56
CA PHE A 180 -29.32 -18.34 -45.66
C PHE A 180 -30.04 -18.29 -47.01
N ALA A 181 -29.31 -18.51 -48.12
CA ALA A 181 -29.88 -18.54 -49.46
C ALA A 181 -30.85 -19.70 -49.66
N VAL A 182 -30.53 -20.89 -49.11
CA VAL A 182 -31.42 -22.06 -49.10
C VAL A 182 -32.68 -21.79 -48.27
N GLY A 183 -32.54 -21.21 -47.09
CA GLY A 183 -33.69 -20.82 -46.22
C GLY A 183 -34.63 -19.83 -46.93
N LEU A 184 -34.07 -18.83 -47.62
CA LEU A 184 -34.81 -17.86 -48.38
C LEU A 184 -35.56 -18.49 -49.57
N ALA A 185 -34.90 -19.41 -50.27
CA ALA A 185 -35.52 -20.14 -51.38
C ALA A 185 -36.67 -21.04 -50.92
N VAL A 186 -36.52 -21.73 -49.78
CA VAL A 186 -37.56 -22.52 -49.16
C VAL A 186 -38.75 -21.64 -48.73
N TYR A 187 -38.45 -20.51 -48.11
CA TYR A 187 -39.50 -19.55 -47.68
C TYR A 187 -40.30 -19.01 -48.86
N MET A 188 -39.65 -18.63 -49.96
CA MET A 188 -40.32 -18.19 -51.19
C MET A 188 -41.15 -19.28 -51.83
N LYS A 189 -40.70 -20.54 -51.76
CA LYS A 189 -41.43 -21.68 -52.33
C LYS A 189 -42.68 -22.03 -51.54
N ILE A 190 -42.61 -21.94 -50.22
CA ILE A 190 -43.76 -22.16 -49.34
C ILE A 190 -44.79 -21.02 -49.46
N GLY A 191 -44.33 -19.77 -49.55
CA GLY A 191 -45.17 -18.59 -49.74
C GLY A 191 -45.93 -18.58 -51.10
N ARG A 192 -45.38 -19.29 -52.09
CA ARG A 192 -46.04 -19.39 -53.40
C ARG A 192 -47.02 -20.56 -53.53
N ALA A 193 -47.06 -21.45 -52.53
CA ALA A 193 -47.98 -22.60 -52.49
C ALA A 193 -49.30 -22.28 -51.78
N HIS A 194 -49.46 -21.06 -51.27
CA HIS A 194 -50.66 -20.61 -50.55
C HIS A 194 -51.40 -19.43 -51.22
N VAL A 195 -51.20 -19.25 -52.54
CA VAL A 195 -52.02 -18.31 -53.34
C VAL A 195 -52.77 -19.10 -54.41
#